data_965634c7c46d13d5ac55b05b6e9082dc
#
_entry.id   965634c7c46d13d5ac55b05b6e9082dc
#
_cell.length_a   1.000
_cell.length_b   1.000
_cell.length_c   1.000
_cell.angle_alpha   90.00
_cell.angle_beta   90.00
_cell.angle_gamma   90.00
#
_symmetry.space_group_name_H-M   'P 1'
#
loop_
_entity.id
_entity.type
_entity.pdbx_description
1 polymer ?
#
loop_
_entity_poly.entity_id
_entity_poly.type
_entity_poly.pdbx_seq_one_letter_code
_entity_poly.pdbx_strand_id
1 'polypeptide(L)'
;MSRRAKLILATLTFLFYCHMALAQNKYDAFTVKVSGKGQPVILIPGATCSGAEWDETIAHWNGKYQTHAITIAGYAGTAPMAGGPYLDKVRTQIEQYIADNKLKDVILVGHSIGGFLALSIGMDMNSSLSRIVVVDAMPFFAGANNPNAADTFSETQAKGMLDRYIKMDDQQLKASQMMITKFMCLDSSRWDMIATWGQQSDKRTMAYTMCEMLGKDIRKDIARIKVPVLVLAAYSAMPQYPQFTRESVAKTFGDQYKACTECTVHVADGKTRHFIMYDNPLWFYKEMDTFLQKNN
;
A
#
# COMPACT_ATOMS: atom_id res chain seq x y z
N MET A 1 -12.52 -48.90 16.68
CA MET A 1 -12.29 -47.77 17.61
C MET A 1 -13.39 -47.75 18.67
N SER A 2 -13.05 -47.73 19.94
CA SER A 2 -14.01 -47.74 21.05
C SER A 2 -14.84 -46.41 21.07
N ARG A 3 -16.04 -46.46 21.66
CA ARG A 3 -16.89 -45.25 21.82
C ARG A 3 -16.15 -44.09 22.54
N ARG A 4 -15.22 -44.43 23.47
CA ARG A 4 -14.37 -43.43 24.16
C ARG A 4 -13.35 -42.77 23.24
N ALA A 5 -12.74 -43.52 22.30
CA ALA A 5 -11.78 -42.99 21.35
C ALA A 5 -12.42 -42.04 20.34
N LYS A 6 -13.68 -42.30 19.91
CA LYS A 6 -14.45 -41.43 19.07
C LYS A 6 -14.87 -40.13 19.78
N LEU A 7 -15.18 -40.19 21.09
CA LEU A 7 -15.54 -39.02 21.89
C LEU A 7 -14.32 -38.09 22.10
N ILE A 8 -13.15 -38.67 22.41
CA ILE A 8 -11.90 -37.92 22.59
C ILE A 8 -11.47 -37.25 21.29
N LEU A 9 -11.58 -37.93 20.14
CA LEU A 9 -11.25 -37.37 18.85
C LEU A 9 -12.20 -36.21 18.45
N ALA A 10 -13.50 -36.38 18.74
CA ALA A 10 -14.50 -35.33 18.50
C ALA A 10 -14.28 -34.08 19.39
N THR A 11 -13.87 -34.30 20.67
CA THR A 11 -13.59 -33.20 21.60
C THR A 11 -12.29 -32.44 21.20
N LEU A 12 -11.26 -33.18 20.78
CA LEU A 12 -10.03 -32.56 20.28
C LEU A 12 -10.23 -31.79 19.00
N THR A 13 -11.06 -32.30 18.07
CA THR A 13 -11.40 -31.60 16.82
C THR A 13 -12.23 -30.35 17.11
N PHE A 14 -13.17 -30.40 18.05
CA PHE A 14 -14.00 -29.27 18.46
C PHE A 14 -13.16 -28.18 19.17
N LEU A 15 -12.23 -28.56 20.04
CA LEU A 15 -11.27 -27.65 20.66
C LEU A 15 -10.34 -26.98 19.64
N PHE A 16 -9.90 -27.73 18.63
CA PHE A 16 -9.07 -27.17 17.55
C PHE A 16 -9.87 -26.19 16.68
N TYR A 17 -11.14 -26.51 16.36
CA TYR A 17 -12.04 -25.60 15.65
C TYR A 17 -12.42 -24.36 16.50
N CYS A 18 -12.63 -24.50 17.82
CA CYS A 18 -12.87 -23.36 18.70
C CYS A 18 -11.63 -22.45 18.82
N HIS A 19 -10.41 -23.01 18.81
CA HIS A 19 -9.20 -22.17 18.78
C HIS A 19 -9.00 -21.44 17.43
N MET A 20 -9.42 -22.03 16.32
CA MET A 20 -9.44 -21.33 15.02
C MET A 20 -10.55 -20.26 14.93
N ALA A 21 -11.69 -20.46 15.58
CA ALA A 21 -12.80 -19.49 15.58
C ALA A 21 -12.60 -18.32 16.57
N LEU A 22 -11.69 -18.44 17.55
CA LEU A 22 -11.35 -17.41 18.53
C LEU A 22 -10.03 -16.68 18.23
N ALA A 23 -9.37 -16.97 17.11
CA ALA A 23 -8.37 -16.10 16.57
C ALA A 23 -9.08 -14.87 15.94
N GLN A 24 -9.76 -14.09 16.78
CA GLN A 24 -10.13 -12.73 16.48
C GLN A 24 -8.87 -12.06 15.91
N ASN A 25 -8.94 -11.53 14.68
CA ASN A 25 -7.83 -10.84 14.05
C ASN A 25 -7.20 -9.89 15.08
N LYS A 26 -6.01 -10.21 15.57
CA LYS A 26 -5.27 -9.37 16.53
C LYS A 26 -5.11 -7.95 16.01
N TYR A 27 -5.15 -7.82 14.69
CA TYR A 27 -5.05 -6.57 13.95
C TYR A 27 -6.35 -6.33 13.19
N ASP A 28 -7.13 -5.32 13.58
CA ASP A 28 -8.39 -4.95 12.92
C ASP A 28 -8.19 -3.95 11.77
N ALA A 29 -6.95 -3.44 11.60
CA ALA A 29 -6.64 -2.46 10.56
C ALA A 29 -6.22 -3.08 9.21
N PHE A 30 -5.95 -4.39 9.17
CA PHE A 30 -5.59 -5.09 7.94
C PHE A 30 -5.75 -6.60 8.05
N THR A 31 -5.81 -7.26 6.90
CA THR A 31 -5.55 -8.70 6.77
C THR A 31 -4.20 -8.92 6.12
N VAL A 32 -3.58 -10.09 6.34
CA VAL A 32 -2.27 -10.42 5.78
C VAL A 32 -2.26 -11.84 5.22
N LYS A 33 -1.71 -12.00 4.02
CA LYS A 33 -1.42 -13.29 3.39
C LYS A 33 0.09 -13.51 3.42
N VAL A 34 0.54 -14.54 4.12
CA VAL A 34 1.97 -14.87 4.24
C VAL A 34 2.32 -16.00 3.29
N SER A 35 3.42 -15.88 2.56
CA SER A 35 3.93 -16.93 1.68
C SER A 35 5.46 -16.88 1.55
N GLY A 36 6.06 -18.00 1.10
CA GLY A 36 7.52 -18.08 0.94
C GLY A 36 8.28 -18.23 2.26
N LYS A 37 9.59 -18.10 2.19
CA LYS A 37 10.53 -18.19 3.31
C LYS A 37 11.70 -17.22 3.08
N GLY A 38 12.50 -16.96 4.11
CA GLY A 38 13.68 -16.09 4.02
C GLY A 38 13.44 -14.71 4.61
N GLN A 39 14.09 -13.68 4.08
CA GLN A 39 13.97 -12.31 4.56
C GLN A 39 12.52 -11.80 4.43
N PRO A 40 11.94 -11.24 5.49
CA PRO A 40 10.56 -10.77 5.45
C PRO A 40 10.40 -9.53 4.56
N VAL A 41 9.38 -9.56 3.70
CA VAL A 41 8.96 -8.42 2.87
C VAL A 41 7.49 -8.13 3.16
N ILE A 42 7.19 -6.95 3.67
CA ILE A 42 5.82 -6.48 3.85
C ILE A 42 5.42 -5.67 2.61
N LEU A 43 4.32 -6.07 1.99
CA LEU A 43 3.79 -5.51 0.75
C LEU A 43 2.48 -4.77 1.07
N ILE A 44 2.48 -3.44 0.95
CA ILE A 44 1.35 -2.58 1.27
C ILE A 44 0.77 -2.04 -0.04
N PRO A 45 -0.48 -2.38 -0.39
CA PRO A 45 -1.08 -2.01 -1.67
C PRO A 45 -1.51 -0.55 -1.71
N GLY A 46 -1.92 -0.11 -2.91
CA GLY A 46 -2.53 1.19 -3.15
C GLY A 46 -3.93 1.31 -2.54
N ALA A 47 -4.48 2.53 -2.59
CA ALA A 47 -5.83 2.80 -2.12
C ALA A 47 -6.84 1.89 -2.83
N THR A 48 -7.78 1.34 -2.06
CA THR A 48 -8.82 0.40 -2.50
C THR A 48 -8.33 -0.96 -2.99
N CYS A 49 -7.02 -1.18 -3.14
CA CYS A 49 -6.47 -2.42 -3.67
C CYS A 49 -6.38 -3.53 -2.62
N SER A 50 -6.47 -4.76 -3.11
CA SER A 50 -6.16 -5.98 -2.36
C SER A 50 -4.65 -6.20 -2.28
N GLY A 51 -4.18 -6.95 -1.28
CA GLY A 51 -2.81 -7.49 -1.27
C GLY A 51 -2.46 -8.33 -2.49
N ALA A 52 -3.46 -8.81 -3.24
CA ALA A 52 -3.29 -9.48 -4.53
C ALA A 52 -2.70 -8.57 -5.63
N GLU A 53 -2.66 -7.25 -5.42
CA GLU A 53 -1.89 -6.32 -6.26
C GLU A 53 -0.44 -6.79 -6.46
N TRP A 54 0.11 -7.49 -5.48
CA TRP A 54 1.49 -7.95 -5.44
C TRP A 54 1.70 -9.39 -5.89
N ASP A 55 0.64 -10.11 -6.32
CA ASP A 55 0.75 -11.54 -6.66
C ASP A 55 1.79 -11.81 -7.75
N GLU A 56 1.92 -10.94 -8.77
CA GLU A 56 2.93 -11.08 -9.81
C GLU A 56 4.35 -10.76 -9.30
N THR A 57 4.49 -9.79 -8.41
CA THR A 57 5.76 -9.49 -7.76
C THR A 57 6.21 -10.65 -6.87
N ILE A 58 5.28 -11.26 -6.14
CA ILE A 58 5.53 -12.45 -5.32
C ILE A 58 5.95 -13.62 -6.20
N ALA A 59 5.27 -13.84 -7.33
CA ALA A 59 5.59 -14.87 -8.30
C ALA A 59 6.98 -14.65 -8.94
N HIS A 60 7.33 -13.40 -9.29
CA HIS A 60 8.63 -13.02 -9.82
C HIS A 60 9.76 -13.40 -8.85
N TRP A 61 9.58 -13.19 -7.57
CA TRP A 61 10.60 -13.56 -6.56
C TRP A 61 10.71 -15.06 -6.29
N ASN A 62 9.77 -15.86 -6.76
CA ASN A 62 9.81 -17.32 -6.76
C ASN A 62 10.25 -17.94 -5.41
N GLY A 63 9.66 -17.45 -4.32
CA GLY A 63 9.92 -17.96 -2.97
C GLY A 63 11.23 -17.50 -2.32
N LYS A 64 11.97 -16.56 -2.93
CA LYS A 64 13.22 -15.98 -2.39
C LYS A 64 13.01 -15.24 -1.07
N TYR A 65 11.83 -14.67 -0.86
CA TYR A 65 11.46 -13.89 0.31
C TYR A 65 10.28 -14.51 1.06
N GLN A 66 10.17 -14.23 2.35
CA GLN A 66 8.93 -14.42 3.10
C GLN A 66 8.06 -13.18 2.89
N THR A 67 7.03 -13.29 2.09
CA THR A 67 6.17 -12.15 1.73
C THR A 67 4.94 -12.08 2.62
N HIS A 68 4.61 -10.87 3.07
CA HIS A 68 3.47 -10.53 3.91
C HIS A 68 2.61 -9.53 3.15
N ALA A 69 1.72 -10.02 2.28
CA ALA A 69 0.86 -9.18 1.47
C ALA A 69 -0.34 -8.68 2.29
N ILE A 70 -0.40 -7.38 2.51
CA ILE A 70 -1.40 -6.68 3.30
C ILE A 70 -2.62 -6.34 2.43
N THR A 71 -3.83 -6.45 3.00
CA THR A 71 -5.03 -5.75 2.51
C THR A 71 -5.54 -4.88 3.64
N ILE A 72 -5.61 -3.57 3.43
CA ILE A 72 -6.10 -2.62 4.44
C ILE A 72 -7.58 -2.91 4.71
N ALA A 73 -7.97 -2.91 5.98
CA ALA A 73 -9.35 -3.16 6.39
C ALA A 73 -10.31 -2.13 5.77
N GLY A 74 -11.38 -2.61 5.17
CA GLY A 74 -12.33 -1.81 4.39
C GLY A 74 -11.96 -1.69 2.91
N TYR A 75 -10.81 -2.18 2.45
CA TYR A 75 -10.48 -2.24 1.03
C TYR A 75 -10.79 -3.61 0.43
N ALA A 76 -11.08 -3.62 -0.88
CA ALA A 76 -11.29 -4.84 -1.68
C ALA A 76 -12.19 -5.89 -1.01
N GLY A 77 -13.29 -5.48 -0.40
CA GLY A 77 -14.28 -6.36 0.22
C GLY A 77 -13.92 -6.86 1.63
N THR A 78 -12.81 -6.43 2.22
CA THR A 78 -12.51 -6.75 3.63
C THR A 78 -13.40 -5.94 4.59
N ALA A 79 -13.62 -6.47 5.80
CA ALA A 79 -14.38 -5.77 6.83
C ALA A 79 -13.69 -4.44 7.20
N PRO A 80 -14.43 -3.32 7.31
CA PRO A 80 -13.85 -2.03 7.66
C PRO A 80 -13.50 -1.94 9.15
N MET A 81 -12.55 -1.05 9.47
CA MET A 81 -12.28 -0.64 10.85
C MET A 81 -13.47 0.12 11.45
N ALA A 82 -13.65 0.03 12.77
CA ALA A 82 -14.74 0.71 13.48
C ALA A 82 -14.69 2.25 13.37
N GLY A 83 -13.51 2.83 13.15
CA GLY A 83 -13.30 4.28 13.00
C GLY A 83 -11.83 4.66 12.87
N GLY A 84 -11.58 5.95 12.54
CA GLY A 84 -10.26 6.54 12.38
C GLY A 84 -9.61 7.01 13.71
N PRO A 85 -8.42 7.61 13.59
CA PRO A 85 -7.72 7.89 12.34
C PRO A 85 -7.26 6.60 11.65
N TYR A 86 -7.62 6.44 10.39
CA TYR A 86 -7.45 5.17 9.66
C TYR A 86 -5.98 4.87 9.35
N LEU A 87 -5.25 5.82 8.75
CA LEU A 87 -3.87 5.59 8.34
C LEU A 87 -2.91 5.41 9.52
N ASP A 88 -3.09 6.19 10.59
CA ASP A 88 -2.30 6.01 11.81
C ASP A 88 -2.56 4.65 12.45
N LYS A 89 -3.80 4.17 12.43
CA LYS A 89 -4.15 2.85 12.96
C LYS A 89 -3.53 1.74 12.12
N VAL A 90 -3.57 1.83 10.79
CA VAL A 90 -2.89 0.89 9.89
C VAL A 90 -1.39 0.88 10.17
N ARG A 91 -0.75 2.06 10.22
CA ARG A 91 0.66 2.22 10.51
C ARG A 91 1.04 1.54 11.82
N THR A 92 0.41 1.93 12.93
CA THR A 92 0.75 1.42 14.26
C THR A 92 0.52 -0.07 14.40
N GLN A 93 -0.52 -0.62 13.75
CA GLN A 93 -0.76 -2.05 13.78
C GLN A 93 0.22 -2.85 12.90
N ILE A 94 0.72 -2.29 11.79
CA ILE A 94 1.80 -2.93 11.02
C ILE A 94 3.10 -2.92 11.84
N GLU A 95 3.44 -1.82 12.52
CA GLU A 95 4.57 -1.75 13.44
C GLU A 95 4.46 -2.80 14.56
N GLN A 96 3.28 -2.92 15.16
CA GLN A 96 2.99 -3.95 16.16
C GLN A 96 3.09 -5.37 15.58
N TYR A 97 2.63 -5.58 14.33
CA TYR A 97 2.76 -6.86 13.63
C TYR A 97 4.23 -7.26 13.43
N ILE A 98 5.09 -6.32 13.05
CA ILE A 98 6.54 -6.53 12.92
C ILE A 98 7.12 -6.97 14.28
N ALA A 99 6.79 -6.25 15.34
CA ALA A 99 7.29 -6.51 16.68
C ALA A 99 6.80 -7.86 17.23
N ASP A 100 5.51 -8.13 17.14
CA ASP A 100 4.89 -9.36 17.68
C ASP A 100 5.40 -10.63 16.98
N ASN A 101 5.63 -10.55 15.67
CA ASN A 101 6.17 -11.65 14.88
C ASN A 101 7.71 -11.69 14.91
N LYS A 102 8.35 -10.77 15.65
CA LYS A 102 9.81 -10.67 15.79
C LYS A 102 10.53 -10.60 14.43
N LEU A 103 9.89 -9.95 13.46
CA LEU A 103 10.47 -9.79 12.13
C LEU A 103 11.68 -8.86 12.21
N LYS A 104 12.77 -9.25 11.55
CA LYS A 104 14.03 -8.48 11.50
C LYS A 104 14.45 -8.28 10.06
N ASP A 105 15.23 -7.23 9.82
CA ASP A 105 15.73 -6.88 8.49
C ASP A 105 14.60 -6.80 7.46
N VAL A 106 13.44 -6.28 7.89
CA VAL A 106 12.23 -6.22 7.08
C VAL A 106 12.45 -5.29 5.89
N ILE A 107 12.03 -5.73 4.72
CA ILE A 107 11.86 -4.89 3.54
C ILE A 107 10.41 -4.40 3.53
N LEU A 108 10.19 -3.09 3.44
CA LEU A 108 8.86 -2.52 3.19
C LEU A 108 8.75 -2.19 1.70
N VAL A 109 7.67 -2.63 1.07
CA VAL A 109 7.31 -2.23 -0.29
C VAL A 109 5.90 -1.66 -0.25
N GLY A 110 5.73 -0.42 -0.66
CA GLY A 110 4.42 0.23 -0.64
C GLY A 110 4.10 0.96 -1.94
N HIS A 111 2.88 0.78 -2.45
CA HIS A 111 2.38 1.49 -3.61
C HIS A 111 1.40 2.60 -3.18
N SER A 112 1.52 3.80 -3.75
CA SER A 112 0.56 4.88 -3.51
C SER A 112 0.40 5.16 -2.01
N ILE A 113 -0.81 5.05 -1.45
CA ILE A 113 -1.07 5.17 0.00
C ILE A 113 -0.23 4.18 0.82
N GLY A 114 0.02 2.98 0.27
CA GLY A 114 0.94 2.01 0.87
C GLY A 114 2.39 2.51 0.93
N GLY A 115 2.82 3.27 -0.09
CA GLY A 115 4.13 3.94 -0.10
C GLY A 115 4.24 5.04 0.95
N PHE A 116 3.18 5.83 1.12
CA PHE A 116 3.07 6.81 2.19
C PHE A 116 3.13 6.14 3.59
N LEU A 117 2.44 5.01 3.76
CA LEU A 117 2.52 4.22 4.99
C LEU A 117 3.91 3.62 5.21
N ALA A 118 4.57 3.11 4.15
CA ALA A 118 5.93 2.58 4.26
C ALA A 118 6.94 3.65 4.70
N LEU A 119 6.84 4.88 4.18
CA LEU A 119 7.63 6.02 4.66
C LEU A 119 7.31 6.33 6.14
N SER A 120 6.03 6.35 6.50
CA SER A 120 5.59 6.66 7.86
C SER A 120 6.11 5.62 8.87
N ILE A 121 6.08 4.33 8.54
CA ILE A 121 6.66 3.26 9.35
C ILE A 121 8.19 3.40 9.40
N GLY A 122 8.83 3.73 8.27
CA GLY A 122 10.28 3.90 8.18
C GLY A 122 10.85 4.96 9.11
N MET A 123 10.07 5.99 9.45
CA MET A 123 10.48 7.03 10.38
C MET A 123 10.67 6.50 11.82
N ASP A 124 9.93 5.47 12.21
CA ASP A 124 9.86 5.00 13.59
C ASP A 124 10.51 3.62 13.81
N MET A 125 10.65 2.80 12.75
CA MET A 125 11.07 1.39 12.84
C MET A 125 12.47 1.08 12.28
N ASN A 126 13.37 2.06 12.20
CA ASN A 126 14.70 1.91 11.58
C ASN A 126 15.48 0.65 12.01
N SER A 127 15.41 0.26 13.29
CA SER A 127 16.13 -0.91 13.82
C SER A 127 15.59 -2.26 13.36
N SER A 128 14.37 -2.30 12.84
CA SER A 128 13.72 -3.53 12.37
C SER A 128 13.70 -3.64 10.83
N LEU A 129 14.02 -2.53 10.15
CA LEU A 129 13.98 -2.46 8.70
C LEU A 129 15.38 -2.58 8.10
N SER A 130 15.44 -3.12 6.88
CA SER A 130 16.67 -3.14 6.07
C SER A 130 16.56 -2.20 4.86
N ARG A 131 15.39 -2.10 4.24
CA ARG A 131 15.15 -1.30 3.03
C ARG A 131 13.69 -0.90 2.92
N ILE A 132 13.45 0.18 2.17
CA ILE A 132 12.10 0.60 1.78
C ILE A 132 12.04 0.79 0.27
N VAL A 133 10.98 0.30 -0.37
CA VAL A 133 10.65 0.61 -1.77
C VAL A 133 9.31 1.32 -1.80
N VAL A 134 9.31 2.49 -2.37
CA VAL A 134 8.12 3.34 -2.55
C VAL A 134 7.76 3.37 -4.02
N VAL A 135 6.57 2.89 -4.35
CA VAL A 135 6.08 2.84 -5.73
C VAL A 135 5.03 3.93 -5.92
N ASP A 136 5.38 4.93 -6.68
CA ASP A 136 4.56 6.10 -7.07
C ASP A 136 3.79 6.75 -5.92
N ALA A 137 4.51 7.12 -4.87
CA ALA A 137 3.98 7.84 -3.72
C ALA A 137 4.84 9.05 -3.35
N MET A 138 4.26 9.98 -2.64
CA MET A 138 4.92 11.20 -2.18
C MET A 138 4.71 11.42 -0.69
N PRO A 139 5.69 12.02 0.02
CA PRO A 139 5.55 12.40 1.43
C PRO A 139 4.45 13.43 1.69
N PHE A 140 4.08 14.24 0.68
CA PHE A 140 2.97 15.16 0.73
C PHE A 140 2.29 15.27 -0.63
N PHE A 141 1.24 14.51 -0.84
CA PHE A 141 0.56 14.42 -2.13
C PHE A 141 -0.09 15.75 -2.55
N ALA A 142 -0.77 16.45 -1.62
CA ALA A 142 -1.39 17.74 -1.93
C ALA A 142 -0.35 18.82 -2.33
N GLY A 143 0.86 18.74 -1.78
CA GLY A 143 1.97 19.64 -2.09
C GLY A 143 2.61 19.42 -3.46
N ALA A 144 2.29 18.35 -4.17
CA ALA A 144 2.86 18.08 -5.50
C ALA A 144 2.45 19.16 -6.54
N ASN A 145 1.20 19.60 -6.47
CA ASN A 145 0.63 20.60 -7.38
C ASN A 145 0.46 21.97 -6.74
N ASN A 146 0.52 22.06 -5.42
CA ASN A 146 0.40 23.31 -4.66
C ASN A 146 1.39 23.29 -3.49
N PRO A 147 2.58 23.91 -3.63
CA PRO A 147 3.58 23.98 -2.55
C PRO A 147 3.05 24.57 -1.24
N ASN A 148 1.99 25.39 -1.31
CA ASN A 148 1.32 26.03 -0.18
C ASN A 148 0.05 25.28 0.26
N ALA A 149 -0.15 24.02 -0.17
CA ALA A 149 -1.27 23.21 0.29
C ALA A 149 -1.25 23.10 1.82
N ALA A 150 -2.45 23.16 2.41
CA ALA A 150 -2.59 23.04 3.86
C ALA A 150 -2.26 21.61 4.32
N ASP A 151 -1.42 21.50 5.33
CA ASP A 151 -1.08 20.26 6.03
C ASP A 151 -2.11 20.02 7.14
N THR A 152 -3.36 19.82 6.76
CA THR A 152 -4.43 19.59 7.72
C THR A 152 -5.49 18.64 7.14
N PHE A 153 -5.79 17.60 7.90
CA PHE A 153 -6.96 16.76 7.62
C PHE A 153 -8.25 17.61 7.72
N SER A 154 -9.10 17.47 6.74
CA SER A 154 -10.40 18.14 6.70
C SER A 154 -11.55 17.16 6.82
N GLU A 155 -12.17 17.13 7.99
CA GLU A 155 -13.38 16.33 8.24
C GLU A 155 -14.53 16.71 7.29
N THR A 156 -14.65 17.98 6.94
CA THR A 156 -15.65 18.46 5.97
C THR A 156 -15.40 17.88 4.58
N GLN A 157 -14.15 17.83 4.12
CA GLN A 157 -13.80 17.22 2.83
C GLN A 157 -14.06 15.72 2.85
N ALA A 158 -13.69 15.02 3.93
CA ALA A 158 -13.90 13.58 4.08
C ALA A 158 -15.40 13.24 4.06
N LYS A 159 -16.22 13.99 4.78
CA LYS A 159 -17.69 13.84 4.74
C LYS A 159 -18.26 14.14 3.36
N GLY A 160 -17.82 15.21 2.71
CA GLY A 160 -18.26 15.54 1.35
C GLY A 160 -17.89 14.47 0.32
N MET A 161 -16.74 13.80 0.48
CA MET A 161 -16.36 12.66 -0.36
C MET A 161 -17.21 11.43 -0.05
N LEU A 162 -17.43 11.13 1.23
CA LEU A 162 -18.29 10.04 1.67
C LEU A 162 -19.73 10.21 1.16
N ASP A 163 -20.29 11.42 1.27
CA ASP A 163 -21.64 11.72 0.79
C ASP A 163 -21.80 11.49 -0.73
N ARG A 164 -20.74 11.76 -1.51
CA ARG A 164 -20.73 11.42 -2.93
C ARG A 164 -20.73 9.93 -3.17
N TYR A 165 -19.92 9.16 -2.44
CA TYR A 165 -19.87 7.71 -2.57
C TYR A 165 -21.18 7.03 -2.12
N ILE A 166 -21.80 7.51 -1.02
CA ILE A 166 -23.06 6.94 -0.50
C ILE A 166 -24.21 7.09 -1.51
N LYS A 167 -24.23 8.20 -2.28
CA LYS A 167 -25.25 8.45 -3.31
C LYS A 167 -25.09 7.56 -4.55
N MET A 168 -23.96 6.92 -4.73
CA MET A 168 -23.73 5.99 -5.84
C MET A 168 -24.26 4.61 -5.49
N ASP A 169 -25.01 3.99 -6.40
CA ASP A 169 -25.24 2.56 -6.39
C ASP A 169 -23.96 1.80 -6.80
N ASP A 170 -23.97 0.49 -6.70
CA ASP A 170 -22.80 -0.34 -6.97
C ASP A 170 -22.31 -0.23 -8.43
N GLN A 171 -23.22 -0.06 -9.39
CA GLN A 171 -22.87 0.10 -10.79
C GLN A 171 -22.22 1.47 -11.04
N GLN A 172 -22.77 2.52 -10.47
CA GLN A 172 -22.22 3.87 -10.55
C GLN A 172 -20.85 3.96 -9.88
N LEU A 173 -20.68 3.31 -8.71
CA LEU A 173 -19.40 3.24 -8.01
C LEU A 173 -18.37 2.51 -8.87
N LYS A 174 -18.72 1.32 -9.42
CA LYS A 174 -17.82 0.57 -10.31
C LYS A 174 -17.45 1.39 -11.55
N ALA A 175 -18.39 2.08 -12.17
CA ALA A 175 -18.12 2.93 -13.32
C ALA A 175 -17.16 4.10 -12.97
N SER A 176 -17.33 4.71 -11.81
CA SER A 176 -16.44 5.75 -11.29
C SER A 176 -15.02 5.19 -11.04
N GLN A 177 -14.92 4.04 -10.40
CA GLN A 177 -13.62 3.38 -10.16
C GLN A 177 -12.95 2.96 -11.48
N MET A 178 -13.72 2.49 -12.46
CA MET A 178 -13.22 2.17 -13.79
C MET A 178 -12.63 3.39 -14.50
N MET A 179 -13.27 4.55 -14.40
CA MET A 179 -12.77 5.80 -15.00
C MET A 179 -11.44 6.21 -14.36
N ILE A 180 -11.34 6.14 -13.03
CA ILE A 180 -10.11 6.42 -12.28
C ILE A 180 -9.02 5.44 -12.69
N THR A 181 -9.33 4.14 -12.73
CA THR A 181 -8.38 3.08 -13.11
C THR A 181 -7.81 3.28 -14.50
N LYS A 182 -8.66 3.61 -15.50
CA LYS A 182 -8.19 3.90 -16.88
C LYS A 182 -7.23 5.09 -16.95
N PHE A 183 -7.38 6.06 -16.06
CA PHE A 183 -6.44 7.17 -15.93
C PHE A 183 -5.13 6.74 -15.26
N MET A 184 -5.18 5.82 -14.29
CA MET A 184 -4.06 5.43 -13.46
C MET A 184 -3.28 4.20 -13.96
N CYS A 185 -3.83 3.41 -14.89
CA CYS A 185 -3.23 2.17 -15.40
C CYS A 185 -3.39 2.09 -16.91
N LEU A 186 -2.30 1.79 -17.64
CA LEU A 186 -2.32 1.59 -19.09
C LEU A 186 -2.71 0.18 -19.47
N ASP A 187 -2.33 -0.82 -18.65
CA ASP A 187 -2.67 -2.21 -18.89
C ASP A 187 -4.18 -2.45 -18.70
N SER A 188 -4.90 -2.47 -19.84
CA SER A 188 -6.35 -2.65 -19.85
C SER A 188 -6.82 -4.00 -19.30
N SER A 189 -5.94 -5.02 -19.27
CA SER A 189 -6.26 -6.34 -18.70
C SER A 189 -6.48 -6.29 -17.18
N ARG A 190 -5.99 -5.23 -16.51
CA ARG A 190 -6.10 -5.03 -15.06
C ARG A 190 -7.28 -4.16 -14.64
N TRP A 191 -7.90 -3.44 -15.57
CA TRP A 191 -8.90 -2.44 -15.25
C TRP A 191 -10.10 -2.98 -14.48
N ASP A 192 -10.68 -4.12 -14.93
CA ASP A 192 -11.86 -4.68 -14.26
C ASP A 192 -11.51 -5.15 -12.83
N MET A 193 -10.36 -5.77 -12.65
CA MET A 193 -9.86 -6.22 -11.34
C MET A 193 -9.71 -5.04 -10.37
N ILE A 194 -8.99 -3.99 -10.77
CA ILE A 194 -8.74 -2.81 -9.93
C ILE A 194 -10.06 -2.07 -9.63
N ALA A 195 -10.90 -1.86 -10.65
CA ALA A 195 -12.19 -1.21 -10.48
C ALA A 195 -13.14 -2.02 -9.58
N THR A 196 -13.07 -3.35 -9.63
CA THR A 196 -13.86 -4.24 -8.77
C THR A 196 -13.39 -4.13 -7.32
N TRP A 197 -12.09 -4.09 -7.05
CA TRP A 197 -11.59 -3.82 -5.70
C TRP A 197 -12.10 -2.49 -5.15
N GLY A 198 -12.08 -1.42 -5.97
CA GLY A 198 -12.63 -0.13 -5.60
C GLY A 198 -14.12 -0.17 -5.30
N GLN A 199 -14.92 -0.86 -6.14
CA GLN A 199 -16.35 -1.04 -5.92
C GLN A 199 -16.66 -1.78 -4.62
N GLN A 200 -15.86 -2.80 -4.29
CA GLN A 200 -16.04 -3.62 -3.09
C GLN A 200 -15.53 -2.95 -1.81
N SER A 201 -14.83 -1.82 -1.93
CA SER A 201 -14.26 -1.13 -0.78
C SER A 201 -15.32 -0.36 0.01
N ASP A 202 -15.14 -0.29 1.33
CA ASP A 202 -15.98 0.50 2.22
C ASP A 202 -15.87 1.99 1.90
N LYS A 203 -17.01 2.62 1.64
CA LYS A 203 -17.10 4.00 1.17
C LYS A 203 -16.53 5.01 2.18
N ARG A 204 -16.67 4.74 3.48
CA ARG A 204 -16.13 5.59 4.55
C ARG A 204 -14.61 5.46 4.60
N THR A 205 -14.10 4.23 4.61
CA THR A 205 -12.65 3.98 4.59
C THR A 205 -12.00 4.65 3.38
N MET A 206 -12.58 4.52 2.17
CA MET A 206 -12.08 5.19 0.96
C MET A 206 -12.00 6.71 1.12
N ALA A 207 -13.06 7.34 1.62
CA ALA A 207 -13.13 8.79 1.76
C ALA A 207 -12.13 9.31 2.80
N TYR A 208 -12.09 8.68 3.96
CA TYR A 208 -11.28 9.15 5.08
C TYR A 208 -9.79 8.91 4.88
N THR A 209 -9.38 7.71 4.44
CA THR A 209 -7.95 7.43 4.17
C THR A 209 -7.36 8.35 3.11
N MET A 210 -8.13 8.66 2.06
CA MET A 210 -7.70 9.60 1.04
C MET A 210 -7.51 11.01 1.62
N CYS A 211 -8.47 11.50 2.40
CA CYS A 211 -8.37 12.83 3.02
C CYS A 211 -7.28 12.89 4.10
N GLU A 212 -7.07 11.82 4.86
CA GLU A 212 -5.96 11.73 5.82
C GLU A 212 -4.61 11.81 5.11
N MET A 213 -4.43 11.09 3.98
CA MET A 213 -3.20 11.15 3.20
C MET A 213 -2.98 12.55 2.57
N LEU A 214 -4.04 13.15 2.01
CA LEU A 214 -3.96 14.49 1.40
C LEU A 214 -3.64 15.59 2.41
N GLY A 215 -4.12 15.46 3.64
CA GLY A 215 -3.95 16.42 4.73
C GLY A 215 -2.73 16.15 5.61
N LYS A 216 -1.76 15.33 5.21
CA LYS A 216 -0.60 15.02 6.05
C LYS A 216 0.72 15.22 5.29
N ASP A 217 1.49 16.21 5.71
CA ASP A 217 2.83 16.52 5.21
C ASP A 217 3.91 15.87 6.08
N ILE A 218 4.58 14.85 5.55
CA ILE A 218 5.70 14.18 6.22
C ILE A 218 7.05 14.50 5.57
N ARG A 219 7.12 15.50 4.67
CA ARG A 219 8.36 15.85 3.93
C ARG A 219 9.55 16.17 4.83
N LYS A 220 9.33 16.77 5.99
CA LYS A 220 10.40 17.05 6.97
C LYS A 220 10.75 15.81 7.78
N ASP A 221 9.74 15.02 8.12
CA ASP A 221 9.86 13.89 9.03
C ASP A 221 10.59 12.70 8.42
N ILE A 222 10.53 12.52 7.07
CA ILE A 222 11.28 11.47 6.37
C ILE A 222 12.81 11.58 6.53
N ALA A 223 13.33 12.70 7.04
CA ALA A 223 14.74 12.85 7.46
C ALA A 223 15.13 11.87 8.59
N ARG A 224 14.14 11.33 9.32
CA ARG A 224 14.35 10.30 10.37
C ARG A 224 14.63 8.91 9.82
N ILE A 225 14.32 8.63 8.56
CA ILE A 225 14.61 7.34 7.91
C ILE A 225 16.11 7.17 7.76
N LYS A 226 16.64 6.02 8.21
CA LYS A 226 18.07 5.71 8.22
C LYS A 226 18.42 4.44 7.42
N VAL A 227 17.44 3.84 6.79
CA VAL A 227 17.64 2.70 5.90
C VAL A 227 17.52 3.16 4.45
N PRO A 228 18.20 2.49 3.50
CA PRO A 228 18.09 2.84 2.09
C PRO A 228 16.65 2.81 1.59
N VAL A 229 16.26 3.83 0.81
CA VAL A 229 14.92 3.97 0.21
C VAL A 229 15.05 4.11 -1.31
N LEU A 230 14.37 3.23 -2.04
CA LEU A 230 14.16 3.37 -3.48
C LEU A 230 12.77 3.94 -3.73
N VAL A 231 12.70 5.04 -4.45
CA VAL A 231 11.44 5.65 -4.89
C VAL A 231 11.31 5.47 -6.40
N LEU A 232 10.28 4.77 -6.83
CA LEU A 232 9.95 4.56 -8.23
C LEU A 232 8.81 5.51 -8.60
N ALA A 233 9.07 6.47 -9.46
CA ALA A 233 8.11 7.46 -9.91
C ALA A 233 7.60 7.12 -11.32
N ALA A 234 6.27 7.18 -11.50
CA ALA A 234 5.64 6.96 -12.79
C ALA A 234 5.82 8.19 -13.71
N TYR A 235 5.98 7.92 -15.01
CA TYR A 235 5.92 8.93 -16.03
C TYR A 235 5.27 8.38 -17.30
N SER A 236 4.30 9.12 -17.79
CA SER A 236 3.69 8.88 -19.10
C SER A 236 3.45 10.22 -19.78
N ALA A 237 4.00 10.40 -20.97
CA ALA A 237 3.77 11.61 -21.73
C ALA A 237 2.27 11.81 -22.01
N MET A 238 1.77 13.01 -21.73
CA MET A 238 0.39 13.41 -21.97
C MET A 238 0.37 14.63 -22.90
N PRO A 239 0.00 14.46 -24.20
CA PRO A 239 0.04 15.55 -25.17
C PRO A 239 -0.76 16.79 -24.75
N GLN A 240 -1.86 16.60 -24.00
CA GLN A 240 -2.69 17.68 -23.46
C GLN A 240 -2.02 18.46 -22.30
N TYR A 241 -0.94 17.94 -21.74
CA TYR A 241 -0.16 18.56 -20.66
C TYR A 241 1.34 18.56 -21.03
N PRO A 242 1.78 19.35 -22.01
CA PRO A 242 3.16 19.32 -22.52
C PRO A 242 4.21 19.72 -21.47
N GLN A 243 3.80 20.43 -20.41
CA GLN A 243 4.66 20.75 -19.26
C GLN A 243 4.94 19.55 -18.34
N PHE A 244 4.14 18.49 -18.45
CA PHE A 244 4.36 17.25 -17.67
C PHE A 244 5.39 16.39 -18.39
N THR A 245 6.66 16.69 -18.13
CA THR A 245 7.82 15.98 -18.69
C THR A 245 8.45 15.07 -17.66
N ARG A 246 9.30 14.15 -18.11
CA ARG A 246 10.07 13.29 -17.21
C ARG A 246 10.93 14.10 -16.23
N GLU A 247 11.51 15.18 -16.70
CA GLU A 247 12.32 16.12 -15.92
C GLU A 247 11.46 16.87 -14.88
N SER A 248 10.23 17.26 -15.23
CA SER A 248 9.32 17.90 -14.27
C SER A 248 8.88 16.92 -13.18
N VAL A 249 8.64 15.65 -13.52
CA VAL A 249 8.37 14.58 -12.53
C VAL A 249 9.58 14.35 -11.64
N ALA A 250 10.78 14.21 -12.22
CA ALA A 250 12.01 14.04 -11.46
C ALA A 250 12.26 15.20 -10.48
N LYS A 251 12.00 16.44 -10.92
CA LYS A 251 12.09 17.62 -10.06
C LYS A 251 11.07 17.57 -8.92
N THR A 252 9.80 17.27 -9.22
CA THR A 252 8.74 17.21 -8.21
C THR A 252 9.06 16.16 -7.15
N PHE A 253 9.41 14.94 -7.56
CA PHE A 253 9.80 13.90 -6.60
C PHE A 253 11.07 14.28 -5.84
N GLY A 254 12.11 14.81 -6.51
CA GLY A 254 13.33 15.28 -5.85
C GLY A 254 13.05 16.33 -4.77
N ASP A 255 12.19 17.31 -5.06
CA ASP A 255 11.78 18.33 -4.08
C ASP A 255 11.01 17.73 -2.90
N GLN A 256 10.15 16.76 -3.16
CA GLN A 256 9.37 16.06 -2.13
C GLN A 256 10.25 15.24 -1.18
N TYR A 257 11.29 14.60 -1.71
CA TYR A 257 12.15 13.69 -0.95
C TYR A 257 13.46 14.32 -0.45
N LYS A 258 13.68 15.62 -0.69
CA LYS A 258 14.97 16.30 -0.40
C LYS A 258 15.47 16.19 1.04
N ALA A 259 14.58 15.98 2.01
CA ALA A 259 14.96 15.83 3.42
C ALA A 259 15.45 14.41 3.76
N CYS A 260 15.16 13.42 2.93
CA CYS A 260 15.57 12.04 3.12
C CYS A 260 16.91 11.77 2.43
N THR A 261 17.99 11.71 3.19
CA THR A 261 19.35 11.46 2.65
C THR A 261 19.51 10.04 2.10
N GLU A 262 18.73 9.10 2.60
CA GLU A 262 18.75 7.68 2.20
C GLU A 262 17.88 7.38 0.96
N CYS A 263 17.16 8.39 0.46
CA CYS A 263 16.21 8.22 -0.63
C CYS A 263 16.87 8.43 -2.00
N THR A 264 16.67 7.46 -2.89
CA THR A 264 17.03 7.56 -4.31
C THR A 264 15.78 7.50 -5.17
N VAL A 265 15.56 8.50 -6.02
CA VAL A 265 14.39 8.59 -6.89
C VAL A 265 14.76 8.15 -8.31
N HIS A 266 14.04 7.16 -8.82
CA HIS A 266 14.13 6.72 -10.21
C HIS A 266 12.80 6.98 -10.91
N VAL A 267 12.82 7.68 -12.04
CA VAL A 267 11.62 8.00 -12.83
C VAL A 267 11.59 7.08 -14.05
N ALA A 268 10.44 6.44 -14.26
CA ALA A 268 10.23 5.57 -15.42
C ALA A 268 10.42 6.32 -16.75
N ASP A 269 10.78 5.60 -17.80
CA ASP A 269 10.99 6.13 -19.14
C ASP A 269 9.73 5.95 -20.00
N GLY A 270 8.80 6.87 -19.88
CA GLY A 270 7.58 6.95 -20.72
C GLY A 270 6.61 5.78 -20.59
N LYS A 271 5.36 5.97 -21.00
CA LYS A 271 4.28 4.95 -21.02
C LYS A 271 4.10 4.16 -19.72
N THR A 272 4.33 4.81 -18.57
CA THR A 272 4.17 4.20 -17.25
C THR A 272 3.31 5.12 -16.41
N ARG A 273 2.15 4.66 -15.97
CA ARG A 273 1.25 5.37 -15.06
C ARG A 273 1.39 4.84 -13.64
N HIS A 274 0.45 5.19 -12.80
CA HIS A 274 0.48 4.95 -11.36
C HIS A 274 0.74 3.49 -10.97
N PHE A 275 0.17 2.51 -11.69
CA PHE A 275 0.43 1.08 -11.47
C PHE A 275 1.68 0.62 -12.23
N ILE A 276 2.85 1.11 -11.79
CA ILE A 276 4.15 0.84 -12.45
C ILE A 276 4.39 -0.65 -12.65
N MET A 277 4.03 -1.48 -11.64
CA MET A 277 4.21 -2.93 -11.67
C MET A 277 3.43 -3.63 -12.79
N TYR A 278 2.34 -3.03 -13.25
CA TYR A 278 1.53 -3.54 -14.37
C TYR A 278 1.90 -2.91 -15.70
N ASP A 279 2.14 -1.59 -15.71
CA ASP A 279 2.40 -0.85 -16.95
C ASP A 279 3.80 -1.10 -17.50
N ASN A 280 4.80 -1.30 -16.63
CA ASN A 280 6.21 -1.47 -17.00
C ASN A 280 6.92 -2.50 -16.11
N PRO A 281 6.45 -3.77 -16.09
CA PRO A 281 6.97 -4.79 -15.17
C PRO A 281 8.47 -5.05 -15.34
N LEU A 282 9.00 -5.00 -16.56
CA LEU A 282 10.41 -5.26 -16.80
C LEU A 282 11.30 -4.21 -16.14
N TRP A 283 10.96 -2.92 -16.27
CA TRP A 283 11.67 -1.83 -15.62
C TRP A 283 11.49 -1.92 -14.09
N PHE A 284 10.25 -2.13 -13.63
CA PHE A 284 9.92 -2.25 -12.22
C PHE A 284 10.75 -3.32 -11.52
N TYR A 285 10.78 -4.55 -12.06
CA TYR A 285 11.55 -5.64 -11.46
C TYR A 285 13.05 -5.41 -11.55
N LYS A 286 13.56 -4.84 -12.66
CA LYS A 286 14.97 -4.50 -12.79
C LYS A 286 15.41 -3.53 -11.69
N GLU A 287 14.66 -2.45 -11.47
CA GLU A 287 14.99 -1.45 -10.44
C GLU A 287 14.92 -2.05 -9.03
N MET A 288 13.83 -2.80 -8.74
CA MET A 288 13.66 -3.48 -7.47
C MET A 288 14.76 -4.51 -7.20
N ASP A 289 15.02 -5.43 -8.12
CA ASP A 289 15.99 -6.49 -7.92
C ASP A 289 17.41 -5.92 -7.77
N THR A 290 17.76 -4.89 -8.57
CA THR A 290 19.04 -4.19 -8.43
C THR A 290 19.18 -3.56 -7.04
N PHE A 291 18.14 -2.92 -6.52
CA PHE A 291 18.16 -2.29 -5.21
C PHE A 291 18.20 -3.31 -4.08
N LEU A 292 17.40 -4.39 -4.18
CA LEU A 292 17.34 -5.43 -3.15
C LEU A 292 18.57 -6.33 -3.08
N GLN A 293 19.38 -6.40 -4.16
CA GLN A 293 20.61 -7.21 -4.22
C GLN A 293 21.86 -6.45 -3.80
N LYS A 294 21.82 -5.11 -3.70
CA LYS A 294 22.97 -4.35 -3.20
C LYS A 294 23.30 -4.78 -1.79
N ASN A 295 24.50 -5.36 -1.58
CA ASN A 295 25.04 -5.57 -0.24
C ASN A 295 25.31 -4.19 0.38
N ASN A 296 24.90 -4.02 1.66
CA ASN A 296 25.20 -2.81 2.44
C ASN A 296 26.71 -2.71 2.68
#